data_0f937e18c2edf5601fa09d7a0944a4ac
#
_entry.id   0f937e18c2edf5601fa09d7a0944a4ac
#
_cell.length_a   1.000
_cell.length_b   1.000
_cell.length_c   1.000
_cell.angle_alpha   90.00
_cell.angle_beta   90.00
_cell.angle_gamma   90.00
#
_symmetry.space_group_name_H-M   'P 1'
#
loop_
_entity.id
_entity.type
_entity.pdbx_description
1 polymer ?
#
loop_
_entity_poly.entity_id
_entity_poly.type
_entity_poly.pdbx_seq_one_letter_code
_entity_poly.pdbx_strand_id
1 'polypeptide(L)'
;MKKLLFLSFFVIILFSCKNQSVTSIELNDVNLTAEGPYFEGPNSFQCKILNTLKINNINPENVDKIVLASAILILPDSIEDGLIQDFSLQLVSNSSEMKKVAFINPIPTGKKEIELTVAHEQEGINEIFSKEEFTTLLDANFSKDFETNIQFKAKLKFNITTH
;
A
#
# COMPACT_ATOMS: atom_id res chain seq x y z
N MET A 1 26.83 44.58 52.36
CA MET A 1 27.22 43.43 51.57
C MET A 1 25.94 42.64 51.24
N LYS A 2 25.36 42.82 50.06
CA LYS A 2 24.12 42.14 49.64
C LYS A 2 24.52 40.84 48.92
N LYS A 3 24.14 39.71 49.54
CA LYS A 3 24.30 38.41 48.91
C LYS A 3 23.21 38.22 47.86
N LEU A 4 23.57 38.24 46.60
CA LEU A 4 22.69 37.90 45.47
C LEU A 4 22.56 36.36 45.43
N LEU A 5 21.36 35.89 45.76
CA LEU A 5 20.99 34.49 45.64
C LEU A 5 20.57 34.27 44.14
N PHE A 6 21.47 33.65 43.37
CA PHE A 6 21.16 33.23 41.99
C PHE A 6 20.36 31.92 42.06
N LEU A 7 19.02 32.06 41.99
CA LEU A 7 18.15 30.89 41.87
C LEU A 7 18.20 30.41 40.43
N SER A 8 19.07 29.44 40.17
CA SER A 8 19.12 28.75 38.86
C SER A 8 17.88 27.91 38.70
N PHE A 9 16.94 28.43 37.91
CA PHE A 9 15.73 27.70 37.48
C PHE A 9 16.14 26.69 36.40
N PHE A 10 16.49 25.47 36.83
CA PHE A 10 16.79 24.37 35.91
C PHE A 10 15.48 23.87 35.32
N VAL A 11 15.12 24.39 34.15
CA VAL A 11 13.98 23.91 33.34
C VAL A 11 14.37 22.55 32.80
N ILE A 12 13.92 21.49 33.48
CA ILE A 12 13.98 20.12 32.97
C ILE A 12 12.93 20.04 31.84
N ILE A 13 13.36 20.21 30.61
CA ILE A 13 12.55 19.90 29.43
C ILE A 13 12.47 18.38 29.39
N LEU A 14 11.37 17.83 29.93
CA LEU A 14 11.02 16.43 29.73
C LEU A 14 10.67 16.26 28.26
N PHE A 15 11.66 15.87 27.44
CA PHE A 15 11.40 15.31 26.15
C PHE A 15 10.63 13.99 26.38
N SER A 16 9.32 14.09 26.34
CA SER A 16 8.45 12.91 26.25
C SER A 16 8.75 12.26 24.89
N CYS A 17 9.71 11.33 24.84
CA CYS A 17 9.80 10.40 23.73
C CYS A 17 8.49 9.62 23.70
N LYS A 18 7.59 9.94 22.79
CA LYS A 18 6.51 9.04 22.45
C LYS A 18 7.14 7.73 21.98
N ASN A 19 6.88 6.64 22.70
CA ASN A 19 7.29 5.32 22.27
C ASN A 19 6.48 4.94 21.03
N GLN A 20 7.04 5.18 19.85
CA GLN A 20 6.45 4.73 18.61
C GLN A 20 6.68 3.23 18.47
N SER A 21 5.62 2.49 18.17
CA SER A 21 5.70 1.09 17.79
C SER A 21 5.38 0.91 16.32
N VAL A 22 6.02 -0.06 15.66
CA VAL A 22 5.75 -0.42 14.28
C VAL A 22 5.23 -1.84 14.23
N THR A 23 4.02 -1.99 13.72
CA THR A 23 3.36 -3.28 13.49
C THR A 23 3.18 -3.50 11.99
N SER A 24 3.38 -4.73 11.51
CA SER A 24 3.14 -5.07 10.11
C SER A 24 1.84 -5.85 9.95
N ILE A 25 1.08 -5.52 8.91
CA ILE A 25 -0.09 -6.28 8.46
C ILE A 25 0.23 -6.84 7.07
N GLU A 26 -0.07 -8.12 6.87
CA GLU A 26 0.12 -8.81 5.59
C GLU A 26 -1.24 -9.26 5.03
N LEU A 27 -1.48 -8.93 3.77
CA LEU A 27 -2.61 -9.36 2.96
C LEU A 27 -2.07 -10.33 1.91
N ASN A 28 -2.20 -11.63 2.15
CA ASN A 28 -1.52 -12.65 1.34
C ASN A 28 -2.32 -13.13 0.13
N ASP A 29 -3.64 -12.87 0.09
CA ASP A 29 -4.55 -13.39 -0.96
C ASP A 29 -5.44 -12.28 -1.53
N VAL A 30 -4.83 -11.18 -2.00
CA VAL A 30 -5.57 -10.12 -2.69
C VAL A 30 -5.82 -10.56 -4.12
N ASN A 31 -7.07 -10.95 -4.43
CA ASN A 31 -7.47 -11.41 -5.76
C ASN A 31 -7.96 -10.23 -6.58
N LEU A 32 -7.17 -9.79 -7.55
CA LEU A 32 -7.46 -8.68 -8.45
C LEU A 32 -8.09 -9.22 -9.73
N THR A 33 -9.34 -8.85 -9.98
CA THR A 33 -10.13 -9.38 -11.09
C THR A 33 -10.73 -8.27 -11.95
N ALA A 34 -10.89 -8.55 -13.22
CA ALA A 34 -11.70 -7.80 -14.16
C ALA A 34 -12.35 -8.79 -15.14
N GLU A 35 -13.44 -8.38 -15.75
CA GLU A 35 -14.07 -9.13 -16.84
C GLU A 35 -13.45 -8.70 -18.17
N GLY A 36 -13.06 -9.68 -18.99
CA GLY A 36 -12.55 -9.45 -20.35
C GLY A 36 -13.69 -9.14 -21.36
N PRO A 37 -13.38 -8.84 -22.61
CA PRO A 37 -12.03 -8.86 -23.21
C PRO A 37 -11.16 -7.68 -22.75
N TYR A 38 -9.84 -7.91 -22.77
CA TYR A 38 -8.86 -6.85 -22.49
C TYR A 38 -8.31 -6.33 -23.80
N PHE A 39 -8.15 -5.02 -23.90
CA PHE A 39 -7.66 -4.36 -25.10
C PHE A 39 -6.19 -3.93 -24.92
N GLU A 40 -5.49 -3.74 -26.04
CA GLU A 40 -4.18 -3.11 -26.05
C GLU A 40 -4.22 -1.80 -25.23
N GLY A 41 -3.23 -1.58 -24.38
CA GLY A 41 -3.16 -0.45 -23.46
C GLY A 41 -3.58 -0.79 -22.03
N PRO A 42 -3.95 0.20 -21.21
CA PRO A 42 -4.24 0.01 -19.80
C PRO A 42 -5.58 -0.66 -19.55
N ASN A 43 -5.58 -1.72 -18.73
CA ASN A 43 -6.76 -2.41 -18.21
C ASN A 43 -6.68 -2.48 -16.70
N SER A 44 -7.80 -2.26 -16.00
CA SER A 44 -7.81 -2.17 -14.54
C SER A 44 -8.47 -3.38 -13.91
N PHE A 45 -7.78 -3.96 -12.92
CA PHE A 45 -8.22 -5.07 -12.09
C PHE A 45 -8.44 -4.58 -10.66
N GLN A 46 -9.46 -5.08 -9.99
CA GLN A 46 -9.80 -4.55 -8.66
C GLN A 46 -10.11 -5.64 -7.65
N CYS A 47 -9.87 -5.30 -6.38
CA CYS A 47 -10.29 -6.08 -5.23
C CYS A 47 -10.73 -5.15 -4.10
N LYS A 48 -11.91 -5.38 -3.54
CA LYS A 48 -12.36 -4.72 -2.32
C LYS A 48 -11.79 -5.44 -1.10
N ILE A 49 -11.25 -4.67 -0.17
CA ILE A 49 -10.61 -5.17 1.03
C ILE A 49 -11.31 -4.55 2.25
N LEU A 50 -11.75 -5.41 3.17
CA LEU A 50 -12.27 -4.94 4.46
C LEU A 50 -11.14 -4.37 5.31
N ASN A 51 -11.47 -3.37 6.12
CA ASN A 51 -10.48 -2.70 6.97
C ASN A 51 -9.82 -3.68 7.94
N THR A 52 -8.54 -3.90 7.72
CA THR A 52 -7.72 -4.85 8.47
C THR A 52 -7.22 -4.31 9.81
N LEU A 53 -7.30 -3.00 10.07
CA LEU A 53 -6.89 -2.43 11.36
C LEU A 53 -7.73 -2.99 12.50
N LYS A 54 -9.05 -3.00 12.34
CA LYS A 54 -9.98 -3.55 13.34
C LYS A 54 -9.78 -5.05 13.55
N ILE A 55 -9.54 -5.80 12.47
CA ILE A 55 -9.30 -7.26 12.52
C ILE A 55 -8.02 -7.56 13.30
N ASN A 56 -7.01 -6.69 13.21
CA ASN A 56 -5.74 -6.84 13.90
C ASN A 56 -5.69 -6.11 15.26
N ASN A 57 -6.84 -5.68 15.79
CA ASN A 57 -6.96 -4.96 17.07
C ASN A 57 -6.13 -3.68 17.15
N ILE A 58 -5.91 -3.00 16.03
CA ILE A 58 -5.23 -1.71 15.97
C ILE A 58 -6.28 -0.61 16.08
N ASN A 59 -6.18 0.22 17.12
CA ASN A 59 -7.04 1.39 17.27
C ASN A 59 -6.63 2.46 16.24
N PRO A 60 -7.51 2.83 15.29
CA PRO A 60 -7.20 3.84 14.28
C PRO A 60 -6.78 5.21 14.86
N GLU A 61 -7.26 5.57 16.05
CA GLU A 61 -6.92 6.83 16.72
C GLU A 61 -5.45 6.91 17.16
N ASN A 62 -4.81 5.75 17.36
CA ASN A 62 -3.41 5.66 17.74
C ASN A 62 -2.47 5.53 16.54
N VAL A 63 -3.00 5.53 15.31
CA VAL A 63 -2.20 5.35 14.10
C VAL A 63 -1.60 6.68 13.66
N ASP A 64 -0.29 6.78 13.71
CA ASP A 64 0.45 7.94 13.19
C ASP A 64 0.64 7.85 11.68
N LYS A 65 1.06 6.67 11.18
CA LYS A 65 1.41 6.48 9.77
C LYS A 65 1.17 5.04 9.30
N ILE A 66 0.64 4.92 8.08
CA ILE A 66 0.54 3.65 7.34
C ILE A 66 1.30 3.80 6.04
N VAL A 67 2.16 2.83 5.73
CA VAL A 67 2.88 2.77 4.45
C VAL A 67 2.86 1.35 3.91
N LEU A 68 2.73 1.20 2.60
CA LEU A 68 3.00 -0.06 1.92
C LEU A 68 4.51 -0.32 1.98
N ALA A 69 4.90 -1.43 2.60
CA ALA A 69 6.30 -1.81 2.75
C ALA A 69 6.78 -2.73 1.62
N SER A 70 5.88 -3.60 1.11
CA SER A 70 6.16 -4.42 -0.07
C SER A 70 4.88 -4.80 -0.80
N ALA A 71 4.99 -5.04 -2.10
CA ALA A 71 3.94 -5.56 -2.96
C ALA A 71 4.52 -6.58 -3.92
N ILE A 72 3.97 -7.79 -3.94
CA ILE A 72 4.35 -8.86 -4.84
C ILE A 72 3.12 -9.27 -5.63
N LEU A 73 3.23 -9.27 -6.95
CA LEU A 73 2.22 -9.80 -7.87
C LEU A 73 2.57 -11.22 -8.29
N ILE A 74 1.58 -12.09 -8.34
CA ILE A 74 1.67 -13.44 -8.86
C ILE A 74 0.90 -13.47 -10.18
N LEU A 75 1.62 -13.72 -11.27
CA LEU A 75 1.05 -13.80 -12.60
C LEU A 75 0.46 -15.20 -12.84
N PRO A 76 -0.74 -15.31 -13.42
CA PRO A 76 -1.29 -16.58 -13.84
C PRO A 76 -0.49 -17.17 -15.01
N ASP A 77 -0.56 -18.50 -15.18
CA ASP A 77 0.19 -19.20 -16.24
C ASP A 77 -0.23 -18.81 -17.66
N SER A 78 -1.45 -18.29 -17.81
CA SER A 78 -1.98 -17.78 -19.08
C SER A 78 -1.28 -16.52 -19.58
N ILE A 79 -0.51 -15.82 -18.75
CA ILE A 79 0.22 -14.62 -19.14
C ILE A 79 1.58 -15.01 -19.71
N GLU A 80 1.74 -14.74 -21.01
CA GLU A 80 3.01 -14.89 -21.73
C GLU A 80 3.93 -13.70 -21.45
N ASP A 81 5.23 -13.93 -21.55
CA ASP A 81 6.24 -12.87 -21.47
C ASP A 81 6.00 -11.80 -22.54
N GLY A 82 6.02 -10.53 -22.11
CA GLY A 82 5.81 -9.38 -22.99
C GLY A 82 4.35 -9.07 -23.31
N LEU A 83 3.37 -9.87 -22.85
CA LEU A 83 1.95 -9.54 -22.99
C LEU A 83 1.60 -8.30 -22.19
N ILE A 84 2.17 -8.14 -21.00
CA ILE A 84 1.99 -6.96 -20.15
C ILE A 84 3.33 -6.23 -20.05
N GLN A 85 3.30 -4.93 -20.26
CA GLN A 85 4.49 -4.08 -20.30
C GLN A 85 4.84 -3.49 -18.93
N ASP A 86 3.84 -3.08 -18.19
CA ASP A 86 3.99 -2.50 -16.86
C ASP A 86 2.77 -2.73 -15.97
N PHE A 87 2.98 -2.52 -14.66
CA PHE A 87 1.92 -2.50 -13.66
C PHE A 87 1.96 -1.22 -12.82
N SER A 88 0.79 -0.74 -12.43
CA SER A 88 0.61 0.32 -11.44
C SER A 88 -0.41 -0.11 -10.40
N LEU A 89 0.01 -0.20 -9.13
CA LEU A 89 -0.85 -0.55 -8.00
C LEU A 89 -1.31 0.71 -7.28
N GLN A 90 -2.61 0.81 -7.05
CA GLN A 90 -3.24 1.98 -6.44
C GLN A 90 -4.20 1.54 -5.33
N LEU A 91 -4.42 2.43 -4.37
CA LEU A 91 -5.41 2.28 -3.32
C LEU A 91 -6.40 3.44 -3.38
N VAL A 92 -7.65 3.16 -3.11
CA VAL A 92 -8.72 4.17 -3.07
C VAL A 92 -9.82 3.76 -2.08
N SER A 93 -10.45 4.73 -1.43
CA SER A 93 -11.69 4.53 -0.68
C SER A 93 -12.79 5.45 -1.22
N ASN A 94 -14.04 5.25 -0.81
CA ASN A 94 -15.19 6.01 -1.31
C ASN A 94 -15.08 7.54 -1.12
N SER A 95 -14.21 8.00 -0.23
CA SER A 95 -14.07 9.43 0.12
C SER A 95 -12.63 9.94 0.09
N SER A 96 -11.70 9.16 -0.45
CA SER A 96 -10.30 9.55 -0.59
C SER A 96 -9.89 9.64 -2.05
N GLU A 97 -8.88 10.44 -2.33
CA GLU A 97 -8.21 10.37 -3.62
C GLU A 97 -7.53 9.03 -3.83
N MET A 98 -7.45 8.61 -5.08
CA MET A 98 -6.69 7.43 -5.49
C MET A 98 -5.20 7.68 -5.26
N LYS A 99 -4.51 6.74 -4.61
CA LYS A 99 -3.08 6.85 -4.30
C LYS A 99 -2.31 5.72 -4.98
N LYS A 100 -1.36 6.07 -5.84
CA LYS A 100 -0.41 5.13 -6.42
C LYS A 100 0.60 4.72 -5.34
N VAL A 101 0.67 3.43 -5.04
CA VAL A 101 1.48 2.91 -3.92
C VAL A 101 2.64 2.04 -4.37
N ALA A 102 2.55 1.42 -5.56
CA ALA A 102 3.65 0.66 -6.15
C ALA A 102 3.52 0.59 -7.67
N PHE A 103 4.61 0.27 -8.35
CA PHE A 103 4.65 0.14 -9.81
C PHE A 103 5.83 -0.70 -10.25
N ILE A 104 5.81 -1.14 -11.50
CA ILE A 104 6.97 -1.71 -12.19
C ILE A 104 6.90 -1.42 -13.69
N ASN A 105 8.02 -1.00 -14.25
CA ASN A 105 8.21 -0.80 -15.69
C ASN A 105 9.73 -0.84 -16.01
N PRO A 106 10.22 -1.77 -16.88
CA PRO A 106 9.48 -2.88 -17.48
C PRO A 106 9.32 -4.08 -16.53
N ILE A 107 8.42 -5.00 -16.89
CA ILE A 107 8.26 -6.27 -16.17
C ILE A 107 9.42 -7.21 -16.53
N PRO A 108 10.08 -7.86 -15.53
CA PRO A 108 11.12 -8.86 -15.80
C PRO A 108 10.55 -10.09 -16.49
N THR A 109 11.20 -10.54 -17.57
CA THR A 109 10.80 -11.75 -18.30
C THR A 109 11.10 -13.03 -17.51
N GLY A 110 10.30 -14.08 -17.74
CA GLY A 110 10.49 -15.40 -17.15
C GLY A 110 10.18 -15.49 -15.66
N LYS A 111 9.56 -14.47 -15.05
CA LYS A 111 9.18 -14.47 -13.64
C LYS A 111 7.67 -14.54 -13.50
N LYS A 112 7.19 -15.40 -12.60
CA LYS A 112 5.77 -15.47 -12.20
C LYS A 112 5.47 -14.69 -10.94
N GLU A 113 6.46 -14.46 -10.08
CA GLU A 113 6.36 -13.56 -8.93
C GLU A 113 7.13 -12.28 -9.24
N ILE A 114 6.43 -11.14 -9.22
CA ILE A 114 6.94 -9.84 -9.58
C ILE A 114 6.88 -8.94 -8.34
N GLU A 115 8.03 -8.51 -7.85
CA GLU A 115 8.13 -7.51 -6.80
C GLU A 115 7.98 -6.11 -7.42
N LEU A 116 6.98 -5.36 -6.96
CA LEU A 116 6.74 -3.99 -7.41
C LEU A 116 7.63 -3.02 -6.63
N THR A 117 8.09 -1.99 -7.30
CA THR A 117 8.76 -0.86 -6.67
C THR A 117 7.75 -0.04 -5.89
N VAL A 118 7.91 0.04 -4.58
CA VAL A 118 7.04 0.82 -3.70
C VAL A 118 7.28 2.31 -3.91
N ALA A 119 6.22 3.09 -3.98
CA ALA A 119 6.31 4.55 -4.13
C ALA A 119 6.95 5.19 -2.88
N HIS A 120 7.83 6.17 -3.09
CA HIS A 120 8.47 6.90 -2.00
C HIS A 120 7.49 7.82 -1.25
N GLU A 121 6.60 8.47 -2.00
CA GLU A 121 5.56 9.33 -1.44
C GLU A 121 4.27 8.53 -1.26
N GLN A 122 3.87 8.33 -0.02
CA GLN A 122 2.70 7.55 0.37
C GLN A 122 1.78 8.33 1.31
N GLU A 123 1.63 9.62 1.07
CA GLU A 123 0.73 10.46 1.85
C GLU A 123 -0.74 10.11 1.58
N GLY A 124 -1.57 10.19 2.63
CA GLY A 124 -3.02 9.95 2.51
C GLY A 124 -3.45 8.48 2.63
N ILE A 125 -2.54 7.51 2.80
CA ILE A 125 -2.91 6.10 3.03
C ILE A 125 -3.68 5.94 4.33
N ASN A 126 -3.36 6.70 5.38
CA ASN A 126 -4.11 6.69 6.65
C ASN A 126 -5.60 6.97 6.43
N GLU A 127 -5.93 7.93 5.55
CA GLU A 127 -7.31 8.27 5.22
C GLU A 127 -8.05 7.10 4.57
N ILE A 128 -7.39 6.38 3.65
CA ILE A 128 -7.92 5.19 3.00
C ILE A 128 -8.24 4.12 4.05
N PHE A 129 -7.29 3.85 4.96
CA PHE A 129 -7.45 2.86 6.02
C PHE A 129 -8.39 3.29 7.16
N SER A 130 -8.80 4.55 7.22
CA SER A 130 -9.81 5.00 8.20
C SER A 130 -11.22 4.53 7.87
N LYS A 131 -11.47 4.04 6.64
CA LYS A 131 -12.77 3.60 6.15
C LYS A 131 -13.02 2.13 6.47
N GLU A 132 -14.27 1.69 6.37
CA GLU A 132 -14.65 0.29 6.62
C GLU A 132 -14.11 -0.65 5.55
N GLU A 133 -14.01 -0.17 4.32
CA GLU A 133 -13.44 -0.87 3.18
C GLU A 133 -12.63 0.07 2.29
N PHE A 134 -11.69 -0.49 1.58
CA PHE A 134 -10.98 0.19 0.50
C PHE A 134 -10.80 -0.74 -0.71
N THR A 135 -10.55 -0.16 -1.86
CA THR A 135 -10.31 -0.89 -3.10
C THR A 135 -8.85 -0.81 -3.48
N THR A 136 -8.27 -1.96 -3.78
CA THR A 136 -6.97 -2.06 -4.44
C THR A 136 -7.23 -2.16 -5.94
N LEU A 137 -6.60 -1.30 -6.72
CA LEU A 137 -6.65 -1.27 -8.18
C LEU A 137 -5.27 -1.61 -8.72
N LEU A 138 -5.23 -2.50 -9.71
CA LEU A 138 -4.03 -2.84 -10.48
C LEU A 138 -4.29 -2.47 -11.94
N ASP A 139 -3.62 -1.46 -12.44
CA ASP A 139 -3.57 -1.18 -13.86
C ASP A 139 -2.46 -2.01 -14.49
N ALA A 140 -2.80 -2.75 -15.54
CA ALA A 140 -1.90 -3.55 -16.35
C ALA A 140 -1.93 -3.03 -17.79
N ASN A 141 -0.78 -2.68 -18.35
CA ASN A 141 -0.65 -2.15 -19.70
C ASN A 141 -0.37 -3.30 -20.66
N PHE A 142 -1.37 -3.68 -21.48
CA PHE A 142 -1.30 -4.80 -22.43
C PHE A 142 -0.65 -4.36 -23.73
N SER A 143 0.21 -5.20 -24.28
CA SER A 143 0.89 -4.99 -25.59
C SER A 143 0.02 -5.37 -26.78
N LYS A 144 -1.07 -6.10 -26.57
CA LYS A 144 -2.05 -6.55 -27.57
C LYS A 144 -3.36 -6.94 -26.88
N ASP A 145 -4.42 -7.07 -27.67
CA ASP A 145 -5.70 -7.59 -27.19
C ASP A 145 -5.59 -9.01 -26.64
N PHE A 146 -6.38 -9.30 -25.61
CA PHE A 146 -6.38 -10.60 -24.93
C PHE A 146 -7.80 -10.96 -24.47
N GLU A 147 -8.28 -12.15 -24.86
CA GLU A 147 -9.68 -12.55 -24.65
C GLU A 147 -9.90 -13.45 -23.42
N THR A 148 -8.84 -14.03 -22.88
CA THR A 148 -8.97 -14.97 -21.76
C THR A 148 -9.08 -14.21 -20.42
N ASN A 149 -10.04 -14.61 -19.58
CA ASN A 149 -10.17 -14.03 -18.24
C ASN A 149 -8.88 -14.19 -17.42
N ILE A 150 -8.49 -13.11 -16.77
CA ILE A 150 -7.29 -13.04 -15.96
C ILE A 150 -7.66 -12.73 -14.51
N GLN A 151 -6.98 -13.40 -13.59
CA GLN A 151 -6.98 -13.06 -12.19
C GLN A 151 -5.54 -12.96 -11.71
N PHE A 152 -5.15 -11.79 -11.21
CA PHE A 152 -3.89 -11.60 -10.51
C PHE A 152 -4.06 -11.86 -9.03
N LYS A 153 -3.01 -12.38 -8.40
CA LYS A 153 -2.92 -12.43 -6.94
C LYS A 153 -1.86 -11.47 -6.47
N ALA A 154 -2.12 -10.75 -5.38
CA ALA A 154 -1.14 -9.89 -4.78
C ALA A 154 -0.92 -10.25 -3.29
N LYS A 155 0.33 -10.12 -2.86
CA LYS A 155 0.74 -10.11 -1.45
C LYS A 155 1.16 -8.69 -1.10
N LEU A 156 0.47 -8.06 -0.17
CA LEU A 156 0.71 -6.68 0.24
C LEU A 156 1.10 -6.66 1.71
N LYS A 157 2.19 -5.97 2.04
CA LYS A 157 2.63 -5.76 3.41
C LYS A 157 2.60 -4.28 3.74
N PHE A 158 1.88 -3.93 4.81
CA PHE A 158 1.81 -2.57 5.31
C PHE A 158 2.52 -2.47 6.66
N ASN A 159 3.30 -1.41 6.85
CA ASN A 159 3.84 -1.04 8.16
C ASN A 159 2.96 0.07 8.74
N ILE A 160 2.58 -0.11 9.98
CA ILE A 160 1.71 0.79 10.74
C ILE A 160 2.50 1.28 11.95
N THR A 161 2.72 2.58 12.00
CA THR A 161 3.34 3.25 13.14
C THR A 161 2.25 3.77 14.07
N THR A 162 2.33 3.43 15.35
CA THR A 162 1.41 3.89 16.40
C THR A 162 2.17 4.58 17.52
N HIS A 163 1.47 5.42 18.29
CA HIS A 163 1.97 6.10 19.49
C HIS A 163 1.30 5.60 20.76
#